data_4efae200502a742893e9871fc9cf889e
#
_entry.id   4efae200502a742893e9871fc9cf889e
#
_cell.length_a   1.000
_cell.length_b   1.000
_cell.length_c   1.000
_cell.angle_alpha   90.00
_cell.angle_beta   90.00
_cell.angle_gamma   90.00
#
_symmetry.space_group_name_H-M   'P 1'
#
loop_
_entity.id
_entity.type
_entity.pdbx_description
1 polymer ?
#
loop_
_entity_poly.entity_id
_entity_poly.type
_entity_poly.pdbx_seq_one_letter_code
_entity_poly.pdbx_strand_id
1 'polypeptide(L)'
;MKQIDYVFLEYGTVGNMITSGCSFTESIRPNQEKSWADYLAEKLGKKLTNYGKGGAGNEYIYNSVVDNLDTDLVVVMWSCFDRWDFHKGSFELPYLIEDGGSVPRKDELVNTSTGEFENTYVADENIAELSKVMLKNNLYNSEYQIKKTLRWMVSLQHICEQKNISLIQCLGFTEGEGSGPGATDYDLSKTALDYKPFYELEHKSLGWPFVERIGGFTMMDKLHKDMFVSNFDRHPNDKGHKYISEIIYDEYKM
;
A
#
# COMPACT_ATOMS: atom_id res chain seq x y z
N MET A 1 49.50 -19.15 -32.54
CA MET A 1 48.86 -17.99 -31.86
C MET A 1 47.39 -18.31 -31.68
N LYS A 2 46.96 -18.56 -30.43
CA LYS A 2 45.55 -18.82 -30.16
C LYS A 2 44.86 -17.45 -29.97
N GLN A 3 43.85 -17.22 -30.78
CA GLN A 3 42.99 -16.04 -30.71
C GLN A 3 42.15 -16.16 -29.42
N ILE A 4 42.29 -15.22 -28.51
CA ILE A 4 41.48 -15.17 -27.30
C ILE A 4 40.23 -14.35 -27.68
N ASP A 5 39.12 -15.05 -27.84
CA ASP A 5 37.83 -14.40 -27.99
C ASP A 5 37.42 -13.75 -26.67
N TYR A 6 37.48 -12.42 -26.62
CA TYR A 6 36.93 -11.65 -25.53
C TYR A 6 35.40 -11.71 -25.63
N VAL A 7 34.78 -12.52 -24.79
CA VAL A 7 33.35 -12.43 -24.53
C VAL A 7 33.13 -11.10 -23.80
N PHE A 8 32.69 -10.10 -24.54
CA PHE A 8 32.11 -8.91 -23.93
C PHE A 8 30.83 -9.35 -23.25
N LEU A 9 30.85 -9.52 -21.93
CA LEU A 9 29.65 -9.50 -21.11
C LEU A 9 29.03 -8.11 -21.34
N GLU A 10 27.98 -8.03 -22.09
CA GLU A 10 27.10 -6.86 -22.10
C GLU A 10 26.63 -6.67 -20.66
N TYR A 11 27.20 -5.68 -20.00
CA TYR A 11 26.60 -5.16 -18.77
C TYR A 11 25.28 -4.53 -19.18
N GLY A 12 24.21 -5.32 -19.10
CA GLY A 12 22.85 -4.82 -19.27
C GLY A 12 22.68 -3.64 -18.31
N THR A 13 22.13 -2.56 -18.81
CA THR A 13 21.80 -1.40 -17.98
C THR A 13 20.94 -1.88 -16.82
N VAL A 14 21.39 -1.61 -15.60
CA VAL A 14 20.62 -1.93 -14.39
C VAL A 14 19.27 -1.22 -14.51
N GLY A 15 18.20 -1.98 -14.68
CA GLY A 15 16.88 -1.41 -14.85
C GLY A 15 16.40 -0.68 -13.59
N ASN A 16 15.55 0.30 -13.75
CA ASN A 16 14.96 1.06 -12.65
C ASN A 16 13.67 0.41 -12.15
N MET A 17 13.40 0.53 -10.86
CA MET A 17 12.15 0.13 -10.23
C MET A 17 11.63 1.26 -9.34
N ILE A 18 10.36 1.57 -9.48
CA ILE A 18 9.61 2.47 -8.61
C ILE A 18 8.67 1.64 -7.75
N THR A 19 8.62 1.97 -6.46
CA THR A 19 7.62 1.44 -5.54
C THR A 19 6.85 2.57 -4.87
N SER A 20 5.57 2.35 -4.60
CA SER A 20 4.76 3.24 -3.79
C SER A 20 3.79 2.45 -2.91
N GLY A 21 3.41 3.07 -1.80
CA GLY A 21 2.50 2.50 -0.81
C GLY A 21 2.48 3.32 0.47
N CYS A 22 1.84 2.77 1.49
CA CYS A 22 1.80 3.40 2.81
C CYS A 22 3.00 2.99 3.68
N SER A 23 2.79 3.01 5.00
CA SER A 23 3.77 2.57 6.00
C SER A 23 4.29 1.14 5.81
N PHE A 24 3.56 0.27 5.12
CA PHE A 24 4.04 -1.07 4.77
C PHE A 24 5.12 -1.05 3.67
N THR A 25 5.25 0.05 2.94
CA THR A 25 6.22 0.21 1.85
C THR A 25 7.36 1.16 2.22
N GLU A 26 7.20 1.97 3.26
CA GLU A 26 8.20 2.94 3.71
C GLU A 26 9.52 2.28 4.09
N SER A 27 10.65 2.83 3.59
CA SER A 27 11.97 2.22 3.77
C SER A 27 12.61 2.45 5.14
N ILE A 28 12.19 3.50 5.86
CA ILE A 28 12.84 3.91 7.11
C ILE A 28 11.84 3.88 8.24
N ARG A 29 11.92 2.83 9.08
CA ARG A 29 11.20 2.75 10.34
C ARG A 29 12.16 2.35 11.46
N PRO A 30 11.90 2.78 12.69
CA PRO A 30 12.64 2.27 13.84
C PRO A 30 12.58 0.72 13.86
N ASN A 31 13.73 0.08 14.09
CA ASN A 31 13.87 -1.39 14.15
C ASN A 31 13.56 -2.18 12.85
N GLN A 32 13.57 -1.53 11.71
CA GLN A 32 13.47 -2.16 10.40
C GLN A 32 14.78 -1.95 9.64
N GLU A 33 15.41 -3.03 9.17
CA GLU A 33 16.64 -2.94 8.37
C GLU A 33 16.32 -2.55 6.92
N LYS A 34 15.28 -3.17 6.35
CA LYS A 34 14.86 -3.00 4.94
C LYS A 34 13.35 -3.16 4.80
N SER A 35 12.76 -2.42 3.88
CA SER A 35 11.39 -2.67 3.43
C SER A 35 11.34 -3.85 2.44
N TRP A 36 10.15 -4.34 2.14
CA TRP A 36 9.95 -5.33 1.08
C TRP A 36 10.44 -4.81 -0.27
N ALA A 37 10.34 -3.50 -0.51
CA ALA A 37 10.80 -2.86 -1.73
C ALA A 37 12.33 -2.95 -1.88
N ASP A 38 13.07 -2.78 -0.78
CA ASP A 38 14.52 -2.91 -0.76
C ASP A 38 14.94 -4.36 -1.04
N TYR A 39 14.31 -5.34 -0.38
CA TYR A 39 14.57 -6.76 -0.62
C TYR A 39 14.25 -7.17 -2.06
N LEU A 40 13.13 -6.68 -2.62
CA LEU A 40 12.74 -6.97 -3.99
C LEU A 40 13.74 -6.39 -5.00
N ALA A 41 14.15 -5.14 -4.79
CA ALA A 41 15.11 -4.46 -5.66
C ALA A 41 16.45 -5.20 -5.72
N GLU A 42 16.96 -5.62 -4.56
CA GLU A 42 18.18 -6.44 -4.47
C GLU A 42 18.03 -7.75 -5.23
N LYS A 43 16.91 -8.45 -5.03
CA LYS A 43 16.63 -9.74 -5.65
C LYS A 43 16.50 -9.65 -7.18
N LEU A 44 15.99 -8.51 -7.68
CA LEU A 44 15.84 -8.22 -9.11
C LEU A 44 17.08 -7.56 -9.72
N GLY A 45 18.05 -7.12 -8.92
CA GLY A 45 19.19 -6.34 -9.38
C GLY A 45 18.80 -4.99 -9.99
N LYS A 46 17.73 -4.35 -9.47
CA LYS A 46 17.21 -3.08 -9.97
C LYS A 46 17.54 -1.92 -9.05
N LYS A 47 17.69 -0.72 -9.63
CA LYS A 47 17.83 0.51 -8.87
C LYS A 47 16.44 0.92 -8.37
N LEU A 48 16.27 1.02 -7.05
CA LEU A 48 15.02 1.39 -6.40
C LEU A 48 14.85 2.90 -6.23
N THR A 49 13.66 3.39 -6.55
CA THR A 49 13.11 4.64 -6.02
C THR A 49 11.83 4.32 -5.25
N ASN A 50 11.84 4.47 -3.93
CA ASN A 50 10.73 4.13 -3.07
C ASN A 50 9.98 5.39 -2.61
N TYR A 51 8.71 5.51 -2.99
CA TYR A 51 7.77 6.56 -2.59
C TYR A 51 6.83 6.13 -1.46
N GLY A 52 7.10 4.99 -0.81
CA GLY A 52 6.35 4.55 0.36
C GLY A 52 6.40 5.60 1.47
N LYS A 53 5.24 5.93 2.04
CA LYS A 53 5.12 6.96 3.08
C LYS A 53 4.11 6.55 4.15
N GLY A 54 4.52 6.64 5.41
CA GLY A 54 3.65 6.37 6.55
C GLY A 54 2.34 7.14 6.49
N GLY A 55 1.22 6.45 6.68
CA GLY A 55 -0.11 7.06 6.65
C GLY A 55 -0.65 7.42 5.27
N ALA A 56 0.10 7.25 4.18
CA ALA A 56 -0.36 7.59 2.84
C ALA A 56 -1.67 6.90 2.48
N GLY A 57 -2.56 7.65 1.86
CA GLY A 57 -3.76 7.15 1.20
C GLY A 57 -3.51 6.84 -0.28
N ASN A 58 -4.55 6.33 -0.94
CA ASN A 58 -4.43 5.81 -2.29
C ASN A 58 -4.27 6.91 -3.36
N GLU A 59 -4.69 8.13 -3.07
CA GLU A 59 -4.46 9.28 -3.98
C GLU A 59 -2.98 9.66 -4.03
N TYR A 60 -2.32 9.74 -2.87
CA TYR A 60 -0.88 9.94 -2.80
C TYR A 60 -0.13 8.82 -3.53
N ILE A 61 -0.52 7.55 -3.27
CA ILE A 61 0.11 6.39 -3.89
C ILE A 61 0.03 6.47 -5.41
N TYR A 62 -1.15 6.79 -5.95
CA TYR A 62 -1.36 6.97 -7.39
C TYR A 62 -0.50 8.10 -7.96
N ASN A 63 -0.60 9.30 -7.38
CA ASN A 63 0.08 10.49 -7.88
C ASN A 63 1.61 10.34 -7.83
N SER A 64 2.16 9.77 -6.74
CA SER A 64 3.60 9.58 -6.60
C SER A 64 4.20 8.67 -7.68
N VAL A 65 3.41 7.74 -8.22
CA VAL A 65 3.84 6.89 -9.34
C VAL A 65 3.66 7.62 -10.67
N VAL A 66 2.48 8.19 -10.93
CA VAL A 66 2.15 8.79 -12.23
C VAL A 66 3.06 9.98 -12.55
N ASP A 67 3.45 10.74 -11.54
CA ASP A 67 4.37 11.86 -11.70
C ASP A 67 5.83 11.44 -11.96
N ASN A 68 6.17 10.15 -11.84
CA ASN A 68 7.54 9.64 -11.88
C ASN A 68 7.74 8.39 -12.75
N LEU A 69 7.00 8.23 -13.83
CA LEU A 69 6.99 7.01 -14.70
C LEU A 69 8.20 6.87 -15.62
N ASP A 70 9.40 7.27 -15.21
CA ASP A 70 10.66 6.99 -15.92
C ASP A 70 11.33 5.74 -15.31
N THR A 71 10.77 4.56 -15.61
CA THR A 71 11.14 3.29 -15.00
C THR A 71 10.76 2.10 -15.86
N ASP A 72 11.36 0.94 -15.61
CA ASP A 72 11.02 -0.32 -16.29
C ASP A 72 9.97 -1.13 -15.52
N LEU A 73 9.92 -0.94 -14.22
CA LEU A 73 9.05 -1.68 -13.32
C LEU A 73 8.42 -0.75 -12.27
N VAL A 74 7.13 -0.85 -12.14
CA VAL A 74 6.34 -0.23 -11.06
C VAL A 74 5.76 -1.32 -10.17
N VAL A 75 5.94 -1.19 -8.85
CA VAL A 75 5.30 -2.08 -7.87
C VAL A 75 4.55 -1.24 -6.85
N VAL A 76 3.24 -1.41 -6.78
CA VAL A 76 2.35 -0.63 -5.91
C VAL A 76 1.67 -1.51 -4.89
N MET A 77 1.80 -1.13 -3.63
CA MET A 77 0.99 -1.68 -2.56
C MET A 77 -0.04 -0.66 -2.11
N TRP A 78 -1.27 -0.82 -2.58
CA TRP A 78 -2.38 0.04 -2.21
C TRP A 78 -2.72 -0.09 -0.73
N SER A 79 -3.11 1.02 -0.13
CA SER A 79 -3.52 1.10 1.27
C SER A 79 -5.02 0.80 1.43
N CYS A 80 -5.52 0.83 2.67
CA CYS A 80 -6.96 0.74 2.91
C CYS A 80 -7.73 1.86 2.18
N PHE A 81 -9.02 1.62 1.98
CA PHE A 81 -9.84 2.51 1.15
C PHE A 81 -10.23 3.82 1.85
N ASP A 82 -10.13 3.88 3.17
CA ASP A 82 -10.69 4.95 4.00
C ASP A 82 -9.75 6.13 4.22
N ARG A 83 -8.54 6.06 3.69
CA ARG A 83 -7.55 7.13 3.82
C ARG A 83 -7.81 8.25 2.83
N TRP A 84 -7.73 9.46 3.35
CA TRP A 84 -7.86 10.71 2.61
C TRP A 84 -6.55 11.45 2.61
N ASP A 85 -6.09 11.83 1.43
CA ASP A 85 -4.86 12.58 1.26
C ASP A 85 -5.16 14.06 1.11
N PHE A 86 -4.32 14.89 1.75
CA PHE A 86 -4.32 16.34 1.64
C PHE A 86 -2.89 16.82 1.40
N HIS A 87 -2.76 18.05 0.94
CA HIS A 87 -1.46 18.66 0.68
C HIS A 87 -0.47 18.54 1.87
N LYS A 88 -0.97 18.53 3.10
CA LYS A 88 -0.15 18.45 4.32
C LYS A 88 -0.10 17.08 4.97
N GLY A 89 -0.71 16.07 4.40
CA GLY A 89 -0.76 14.73 4.97
C GLY A 89 -2.01 13.97 4.61
N SER A 90 -2.20 12.85 5.26
CA SER A 90 -3.35 11.97 5.10
C SER A 90 -4.03 11.75 6.43
N PHE A 91 -5.31 11.41 6.42
CA PHE A 91 -6.02 10.93 7.60
C PHE A 91 -6.98 9.80 7.22
N GLU A 92 -7.36 9.02 8.22
CA GLU A 92 -8.29 7.91 8.10
C GLU A 92 -9.56 8.23 8.87
N LEU A 93 -10.71 8.18 8.19
CA LEU A 93 -11.99 8.61 8.74
C LEU A 93 -12.60 7.70 9.82
N PRO A 94 -12.47 6.38 9.77
CA PRO A 94 -13.13 5.50 10.72
C PRO A 94 -12.76 5.74 12.19
N TYR A 95 -11.60 6.30 12.48
CA TYR A 95 -11.15 6.56 13.83
C TYR A 95 -11.96 7.61 14.62
N LEU A 96 -12.95 8.20 14.00
CA LEU A 96 -13.70 9.32 14.60
C LEU A 96 -15.10 8.97 15.05
N ILE A 97 -15.55 7.71 14.98
CA ILE A 97 -17.00 7.47 14.82
C ILE A 97 -17.72 6.83 16.00
N GLU A 98 -17.10 6.15 16.93
CA GLU A 98 -17.87 5.57 18.02
C GLU A 98 -17.99 6.51 19.22
N ASP A 99 -19.21 6.71 19.68
CA ASP A 99 -19.62 7.39 20.90
C ASP A 99 -19.34 8.89 21.01
N GLY A 100 -19.77 9.67 20.03
CA GLY A 100 -19.78 11.13 20.18
C GLY A 100 -18.44 11.82 19.97
N GLY A 101 -17.56 11.18 19.21
CA GLY A 101 -16.43 11.87 18.59
C GLY A 101 -15.16 11.92 19.41
N SER A 102 -14.75 10.84 20.01
CA SER A 102 -13.36 10.74 20.49
C SER A 102 -12.45 10.33 19.34
N VAL A 103 -11.63 11.25 18.90
CA VAL A 103 -10.34 10.92 18.31
C VAL A 103 -9.66 9.91 19.24
N PRO A 104 -9.01 8.83 18.76
CA PRO A 104 -8.24 7.95 19.60
C PRO A 104 -7.41 8.81 20.54
N ARG A 105 -7.49 8.56 21.84
CA ARG A 105 -6.77 9.38 22.81
C ARG A 105 -5.30 9.31 22.48
N LYS A 106 -4.57 10.42 22.65
CA LYS A 106 -3.10 10.47 22.50
C LYS A 106 -2.37 9.36 23.24
N ASP A 107 -2.97 8.85 24.28
CA ASP A 107 -2.51 7.82 25.20
C ASP A 107 -2.70 6.38 24.67
N GLU A 108 -3.44 6.17 23.59
CA GLU A 108 -3.68 4.84 22.99
C GLU A 108 -2.74 4.52 21.82
N LEU A 109 -2.03 5.51 21.29
CA LEU A 109 -1.06 5.36 20.21
C LEU A 109 0.37 5.38 20.78
N VAL A 110 0.76 4.32 21.45
CA VAL A 110 2.14 4.15 21.90
C VAL A 110 2.95 3.54 20.77
N ASN A 111 3.99 4.24 20.32
CA ASN A 111 5.02 3.60 19.51
C ASN A 111 5.69 2.52 20.34
N THR A 112 5.35 1.25 20.08
CA THR A 112 5.83 0.09 20.86
C THR A 112 7.33 -0.15 20.70
N SER A 113 7.99 0.49 19.70
CA SER A 113 9.43 0.37 19.48
C SER A 113 10.25 1.37 20.30
N THR A 114 9.72 2.54 20.59
CA THR A 114 10.45 3.60 21.34
C THR A 114 9.81 3.89 22.71
N GLY A 115 8.57 3.46 22.96
CA GLY A 115 7.78 3.86 24.12
C GLY A 115 7.32 5.32 24.07
N GLU A 116 7.58 6.02 22.97
CA GLU A 116 7.17 7.39 22.74
C GLU A 116 5.88 7.45 21.93
N PHE A 117 5.08 8.46 22.19
CA PHE A 117 3.85 8.70 21.44
C PHE A 117 4.19 9.35 20.10
N GLU A 118 4.19 8.58 19.03
CA GLU A 118 4.24 9.16 17.69
C GLU A 118 2.85 9.59 17.24
N ASN A 119 2.67 10.89 17.22
CA ASN A 119 1.44 11.58 16.84
C ASN A 119 1.32 11.70 15.31
N THR A 120 1.43 10.58 14.59
CA THR A 120 1.41 10.60 13.12
C THR A 120 0.00 10.63 12.53
N TYR A 121 -1.02 10.26 13.30
CA TYR A 121 -2.40 10.16 12.81
C TYR A 121 -3.37 11.22 13.36
N VAL A 122 -3.00 11.93 14.41
CA VAL A 122 -3.82 13.03 14.98
C VAL A 122 -3.06 14.33 14.82
N ALA A 123 -2.69 14.64 13.61
CA ALA A 123 -1.75 15.72 13.42
C ALA A 123 -2.33 17.10 13.68
N ASP A 124 -3.59 17.37 13.40
CA ASP A 124 -4.11 18.72 13.43
C ASP A 124 -5.55 18.72 13.96
N GLU A 125 -5.82 19.57 14.96
CA GLU A 125 -7.19 19.79 15.45
C GLU A 125 -8.14 20.17 14.32
N ASN A 126 -7.65 20.87 13.29
CA ASN A 126 -8.43 21.24 12.11
C ASN A 126 -8.82 20.02 11.27
N ILE A 127 -7.96 19.01 11.17
CA ILE A 127 -8.27 17.76 10.45
C ILE A 127 -9.33 16.97 11.21
N ALA A 128 -9.23 16.90 12.53
CA ALA A 128 -10.26 16.27 13.37
C ALA A 128 -11.62 16.95 13.23
N GLU A 129 -11.64 18.28 13.21
CA GLU A 129 -12.85 19.07 12.96
C GLU A 129 -13.42 18.81 11.57
N LEU A 130 -12.57 18.80 10.54
CA LEU A 130 -12.98 18.49 9.17
C LEU A 130 -13.61 17.11 9.08
N SER A 131 -13.01 16.11 9.70
CA SER A 131 -13.52 14.74 9.71
C SER A 131 -14.90 14.66 10.36
N LYS A 132 -15.10 15.33 11.49
CA LYS A 132 -16.42 15.42 12.15
C LYS A 132 -17.47 16.04 11.23
N VAL A 133 -17.10 17.12 10.53
CA VAL A 133 -18.00 17.78 9.56
C VAL A 133 -18.34 16.83 8.42
N MET A 134 -17.36 16.11 7.88
CA MET A 134 -17.58 15.15 6.80
C MET A 134 -18.53 14.03 7.20
N LEU A 135 -18.34 13.45 8.37
CA LEU A 135 -19.21 12.39 8.89
C LEU A 135 -20.63 12.91 9.18
N LYS A 136 -20.73 14.03 9.88
CA LYS A 136 -22.03 14.65 10.20
C LYS A 136 -22.87 14.97 8.95
N ASN A 137 -22.21 15.26 7.84
CA ASN A 137 -22.89 15.62 6.58
C ASN A 137 -22.93 14.45 5.59
N ASN A 138 -22.63 13.22 6.01
CA ASN A 138 -22.60 12.02 5.17
C ASN A 138 -21.71 12.19 3.91
N LEU A 139 -20.60 12.89 4.04
CA LEU A 139 -19.64 13.07 2.95
C LEU A 139 -18.69 11.87 2.80
N TYR A 140 -18.66 10.99 3.80
CA TYR A 140 -17.98 9.72 3.74
C TYR A 140 -18.93 8.63 3.20
N ASN A 141 -18.41 7.80 2.29
CA ASN A 141 -19.10 6.64 1.78
C ASN A 141 -18.07 5.58 1.36
N SER A 142 -18.07 4.43 2.03
CA SER A 142 -17.12 3.33 1.77
C SER A 142 -17.17 2.87 0.32
N GLU A 143 -18.36 2.69 -0.25
CA GLU A 143 -18.53 2.29 -1.64
C GLU A 143 -17.88 3.27 -2.61
N TYR A 144 -18.04 4.57 -2.35
CA TYR A 144 -17.39 5.61 -3.17
C TYR A 144 -15.86 5.53 -3.09
N GLN A 145 -15.30 5.35 -1.88
CA GLN A 145 -13.85 5.25 -1.69
C GLN A 145 -13.26 3.99 -2.34
N ILE A 146 -13.95 2.86 -2.20
CA ILE A 146 -13.58 1.62 -2.88
C ILE A 146 -13.57 1.83 -4.40
N LYS A 147 -14.65 2.35 -4.97
CA LYS A 147 -14.75 2.65 -6.41
C LYS A 147 -13.69 3.65 -6.88
N LYS A 148 -13.35 4.64 -6.06
CA LYS A 148 -12.31 5.63 -6.33
C LYS A 148 -10.94 4.95 -6.45
N THR A 149 -10.59 4.11 -5.49
CA THR A 149 -9.32 3.36 -5.49
C THR A 149 -9.24 2.40 -6.67
N LEU A 150 -10.29 1.61 -6.91
CA LEU A 150 -10.32 0.68 -8.05
C LEU A 150 -10.14 1.40 -9.39
N ARG A 151 -10.68 2.62 -9.56
CA ARG A 151 -10.42 3.44 -10.75
C ARG A 151 -8.97 3.85 -10.88
N TRP A 152 -8.31 4.21 -9.78
CA TRP A 152 -6.87 4.52 -9.81
C TRP A 152 -6.04 3.30 -10.19
N MET A 153 -6.37 2.12 -9.64
CA MET A 153 -5.70 0.87 -9.97
C MET A 153 -5.80 0.57 -11.48
N VAL A 154 -7.01 0.63 -12.06
CA VAL A 154 -7.24 0.43 -13.50
C VAL A 154 -6.56 1.51 -14.33
N SER A 155 -6.64 2.77 -13.90
CA SER A 155 -5.98 3.89 -14.60
C SER A 155 -4.47 3.70 -14.65
N LEU A 156 -3.85 3.36 -13.53
CA LEU A 156 -2.41 3.10 -13.47
C LEU A 156 -2.00 1.94 -14.37
N GLN A 157 -2.80 0.86 -14.37
CA GLN A 157 -2.57 -0.28 -15.25
C GLN A 157 -2.54 0.14 -16.74
N HIS A 158 -3.55 0.88 -17.19
CA HIS A 158 -3.60 1.34 -18.57
C HIS A 158 -2.45 2.30 -18.91
N ILE A 159 -2.06 3.17 -18.00
CA ILE A 159 -0.92 4.07 -18.20
C ILE A 159 0.38 3.27 -18.36
N CYS A 160 0.62 2.28 -17.50
CA CYS A 160 1.80 1.42 -17.59
C CYS A 160 1.79 0.58 -18.87
N GLU A 161 0.65 0.01 -19.26
CA GLU A 161 0.49 -0.73 -20.51
C GLU A 161 0.83 0.15 -21.72
N GLN A 162 0.31 1.38 -21.78
CA GLN A 162 0.60 2.31 -22.88
C GLN A 162 2.07 2.73 -22.95
N LYS A 163 2.75 2.76 -21.84
CA LYS A 163 4.17 3.12 -21.75
C LYS A 163 5.11 1.93 -21.82
N ASN A 164 4.60 0.69 -21.96
CA ASN A 164 5.36 -0.56 -21.89
C ASN A 164 6.17 -0.70 -20.60
N ILE A 165 5.60 -0.26 -19.49
CA ILE A 165 6.17 -0.40 -18.15
C ILE A 165 5.53 -1.63 -17.49
N SER A 166 6.35 -2.53 -16.94
CA SER A 166 5.86 -3.65 -16.14
C SER A 166 5.20 -3.13 -14.86
N LEU A 167 3.99 -3.60 -14.54
CA LEU A 167 3.28 -3.23 -13.34
C LEU A 167 2.93 -4.46 -12.51
N ILE A 168 3.26 -4.41 -11.21
CA ILE A 168 2.68 -5.30 -10.20
C ILE A 168 1.95 -4.41 -9.20
N GLN A 169 0.70 -4.74 -8.94
CA GLN A 169 -0.08 -4.04 -7.92
C GLN A 169 -0.80 -5.04 -7.02
N CYS A 170 -0.83 -4.74 -5.73
CA CYS A 170 -1.49 -5.55 -4.71
C CYS A 170 -2.16 -4.63 -3.69
N LEU A 171 -3.08 -5.18 -2.91
CA LEU A 171 -3.67 -4.48 -1.78
C LEU A 171 -2.90 -4.86 -0.51
N GLY A 172 -2.48 -3.89 0.28
CA GLY A 172 -1.80 -4.13 1.56
C GLY A 172 -2.75 -4.74 2.58
N PHE A 173 -3.91 -4.12 2.74
CA PHE A 173 -4.98 -4.51 3.67
C PHE A 173 -6.29 -3.81 3.28
N THR A 174 -7.43 -4.40 3.62
CA THR A 174 -8.77 -3.84 3.35
C THR A 174 -9.23 -2.88 4.45
N GLU A 175 -8.97 -3.26 5.70
CA GLU A 175 -9.38 -2.51 6.88
C GLU A 175 -8.19 -1.74 7.45
N GLY A 176 -8.42 -0.52 7.92
CA GLY A 176 -7.46 0.20 8.73
C GLY A 176 -7.16 -0.53 10.05
N GLU A 177 -6.07 -0.19 10.71
CA GLU A 177 -5.68 -0.81 11.99
C GLU A 177 -6.64 -0.50 13.15
N GLY A 178 -7.65 0.33 12.91
CA GLY A 178 -8.67 0.72 13.89
C GLY A 178 -9.92 -0.12 13.81
N SER A 179 -10.54 -0.34 14.95
CA SER A 179 -11.82 -1.05 15.11
C SER A 179 -13.04 -0.23 14.68
N GLY A 180 -12.86 0.79 13.86
CA GLY A 180 -13.93 1.67 13.40
C GLY A 180 -14.72 1.10 12.21
N PRO A 181 -15.85 1.70 11.83
CA PRO A 181 -16.70 1.29 10.71
C PRO A 181 -16.09 1.66 9.34
N GLY A 182 -14.84 1.26 9.09
CA GLY A 182 -14.18 1.42 7.80
C GLY A 182 -14.75 0.54 6.70
N ALA A 183 -14.23 0.70 5.49
CA ALA A 183 -14.55 -0.19 4.38
C ALA A 183 -14.04 -1.59 4.69
N THR A 184 -14.95 -2.51 4.87
CA THR A 184 -14.69 -3.90 5.23
C THR A 184 -14.56 -4.78 3.99
N ASP A 185 -14.10 -6.01 4.17
CA ASP A 185 -14.17 -7.06 3.14
C ASP A 185 -15.57 -7.23 2.58
N TYR A 186 -16.59 -7.05 3.42
CA TYR A 186 -17.99 -7.09 3.00
C TYR A 186 -18.32 -5.94 2.05
N ASP A 187 -17.90 -4.72 2.38
CA ASP A 187 -18.14 -3.55 1.52
C ASP A 187 -17.40 -3.68 0.20
N LEU A 188 -16.16 -4.17 0.22
CA LEU A 188 -15.40 -4.46 -0.98
C LEU A 188 -16.12 -5.50 -1.84
N SER A 189 -16.51 -6.64 -1.26
CA SER A 189 -17.21 -7.70 -1.97
C SER A 189 -18.54 -7.21 -2.59
N LYS A 190 -19.34 -6.46 -1.82
CA LYS A 190 -20.59 -5.89 -2.28
C LYS A 190 -20.39 -4.89 -3.41
N THR A 191 -19.43 -3.99 -3.27
CA THR A 191 -19.12 -2.97 -4.28
C THR A 191 -18.56 -3.58 -5.55
N ALA A 192 -17.69 -4.58 -5.39
CA ALA A 192 -16.98 -5.22 -6.49
C ALA A 192 -17.92 -6.00 -7.43
N LEU A 193 -18.92 -6.69 -6.90
CA LEU A 193 -19.80 -7.55 -7.68
C LEU A 193 -20.50 -6.82 -8.83
N ASP A 194 -20.82 -5.54 -8.66
CA ASP A 194 -21.55 -4.74 -9.65
C ASP A 194 -20.68 -3.67 -10.32
N TYR A 195 -19.36 -3.72 -10.13
CA TYR A 195 -18.45 -2.67 -10.59
C TYR A 195 -17.46 -3.17 -11.63
N LYS A 196 -17.72 -2.87 -12.91
CA LYS A 196 -16.91 -3.35 -14.05
C LYS A 196 -15.40 -3.14 -13.90
N PRO A 197 -14.88 -1.97 -13.47
CA PRO A 197 -13.44 -1.78 -13.30
C PRO A 197 -12.77 -2.78 -12.35
N PHE A 198 -13.50 -3.37 -11.41
CA PHE A 198 -12.96 -4.41 -10.55
C PHE A 198 -12.54 -5.65 -11.34
N TYR A 199 -13.30 -6.04 -12.35
CA TYR A 199 -12.99 -7.20 -13.19
C TYR A 199 -11.88 -6.93 -14.21
N GLU A 200 -11.60 -5.68 -14.51
CA GLU A 200 -10.44 -5.29 -15.32
C GLU A 200 -9.10 -5.55 -14.60
N LEU A 201 -9.13 -5.73 -13.29
CA LEU A 201 -7.98 -6.06 -12.45
C LEU A 201 -7.73 -7.57 -12.34
N GLU A 202 -8.66 -8.41 -12.81
CA GLU A 202 -8.51 -9.86 -12.80
C GLU A 202 -7.25 -10.28 -13.56
N HIS A 203 -6.45 -11.18 -12.96
CA HIS A 203 -5.17 -11.64 -13.48
C HIS A 203 -4.10 -10.54 -13.69
N LYS A 204 -4.35 -9.31 -13.23
CA LYS A 204 -3.47 -8.16 -13.40
C LYS A 204 -3.10 -7.50 -12.06
N SER A 205 -3.70 -7.98 -10.98
CA SER A 205 -3.43 -7.51 -9.63
C SER A 205 -3.24 -8.68 -8.71
N LEU A 206 -2.10 -8.72 -8.06
CA LEU A 206 -1.71 -9.78 -7.14
C LEU A 206 -2.67 -9.81 -5.94
N GLY A 207 -3.26 -10.97 -5.72
CA GLY A 207 -4.25 -11.19 -4.67
C GLY A 207 -5.69 -10.90 -5.07
N TRP A 208 -5.96 -10.48 -6.34
CA TRP A 208 -7.34 -10.33 -6.79
C TRP A 208 -8.17 -11.60 -6.53
N PRO A 209 -9.40 -11.53 -6.05
CA PRO A 209 -10.25 -10.35 -5.79
C PRO A 209 -10.07 -9.66 -4.43
N PHE A 210 -8.93 -9.77 -3.78
CA PHE A 210 -8.51 -9.12 -2.53
C PHE A 210 -9.29 -9.50 -1.27
N VAL A 211 -10.17 -10.46 -1.34
CA VAL A 211 -11.01 -10.94 -0.24
C VAL A 211 -10.85 -12.45 -0.11
N GLU A 212 -10.37 -12.91 1.04
CA GLU A 212 -10.03 -14.32 1.27
C GLU A 212 -11.24 -15.26 1.07
N ARG A 213 -12.42 -14.84 1.50
CA ARG A 213 -13.66 -15.64 1.40
C ARG A 213 -14.08 -15.96 -0.03
N ILE A 214 -13.60 -15.22 -1.01
CA ILE A 214 -13.90 -15.42 -2.45
C ILE A 214 -12.65 -15.76 -3.26
N GLY A 215 -11.59 -16.22 -2.58
CA GLY A 215 -10.40 -16.75 -3.23
C GLY A 215 -9.28 -15.74 -3.48
N GLY A 216 -9.43 -14.48 -3.02
CA GLY A 216 -8.39 -13.46 -3.07
C GLY A 216 -7.58 -13.36 -1.79
N PHE A 217 -6.74 -12.33 -1.70
CA PHE A 217 -5.99 -11.99 -0.48
C PHE A 217 -5.45 -10.57 -0.52
N THR A 218 -5.18 -10.02 0.65
CA THR A 218 -4.32 -8.85 0.83
C THR A 218 -2.93 -9.31 1.29
N MET A 219 -1.94 -8.42 1.26
CA MET A 219 -0.61 -8.77 1.77
C MET A 219 -0.64 -9.08 3.26
N MET A 220 -1.50 -8.42 4.04
CA MET A 220 -1.67 -8.71 5.46
C MET A 220 -2.19 -10.12 5.71
N ASP A 221 -3.07 -10.67 4.86
CA ASP A 221 -3.62 -12.02 5.00
C ASP A 221 -2.55 -13.11 4.83
N LYS A 222 -1.46 -12.80 4.15
CA LYS A 222 -0.33 -13.72 3.94
C LYS A 222 0.66 -13.74 5.10
N LEU A 223 0.61 -12.76 6.01
CA LEU A 223 1.56 -12.65 7.09
C LEU A 223 1.15 -13.49 8.31
N HIS A 224 2.09 -14.26 8.83
CA HIS A 224 1.93 -14.99 10.09
C HIS A 224 2.19 -14.07 11.29
N LYS A 225 1.71 -14.45 12.48
CA LYS A 225 1.81 -13.65 13.70
C LYS A 225 3.24 -13.20 14.05
N ASP A 226 4.22 -14.03 13.76
CA ASP A 226 5.65 -13.76 14.01
C ASP A 226 6.31 -12.87 12.94
N MET A 227 5.54 -12.42 11.95
CA MET A 227 5.94 -11.50 10.88
C MET A 227 5.51 -10.06 11.13
N PHE A 228 4.84 -9.78 12.24
CA PHE A 228 4.47 -8.45 12.68
C PHE A 228 5.42 -7.92 13.74
N VAL A 229 5.51 -6.60 13.88
CA VAL A 229 6.33 -5.94 14.91
C VAL A 229 5.87 -6.38 16.30
N SER A 230 4.56 -6.44 16.53
CA SER A 230 3.97 -6.95 17.77
C SER A 230 2.53 -7.40 17.54
N ASN A 231 1.88 -7.91 18.60
CA ASN A 231 0.45 -8.23 18.55
C ASN A 231 -0.45 -7.00 18.41
N PHE A 232 0.06 -5.81 18.77
CA PHE A 232 -0.66 -4.54 18.72
C PHE A 232 -0.27 -3.73 17.49
N ASP A 233 1.01 -3.76 17.13
CA ASP A 233 1.53 -3.14 15.93
C ASP A 233 1.60 -4.19 14.81
N ARG A 234 0.62 -4.17 13.94
CA ARG A 234 0.50 -5.10 12.80
C ARG A 234 1.29 -4.66 11.57
N HIS A 235 2.24 -3.75 11.71
CA HIS A 235 3.19 -3.51 10.64
C HIS A 235 4.11 -4.72 10.46
N PRO A 236 4.47 -5.05 9.22
CA PRO A 236 5.45 -6.11 8.98
C PRO A 236 6.77 -5.80 9.69
N ASN A 237 7.33 -6.77 10.37
CA ASN A 237 8.72 -6.74 10.80
C ASN A 237 9.64 -7.16 9.65
N ASP A 238 10.95 -7.22 9.88
CA ASP A 238 11.94 -7.59 8.86
C ASP A 238 11.63 -8.93 8.17
N LYS A 239 11.20 -9.94 8.93
CA LYS A 239 10.75 -11.24 8.40
C LYS A 239 9.51 -11.08 7.50
N GLY A 240 8.55 -10.26 7.91
CA GLY A 240 7.35 -9.96 7.13
C GLY A 240 7.68 -9.24 5.84
N HIS A 241 8.54 -8.23 5.88
CA HIS A 241 9.00 -7.53 4.69
C HIS A 241 9.72 -8.44 3.70
N LYS A 242 10.59 -9.30 4.18
CA LYS A 242 11.27 -10.28 3.34
C LYS A 242 10.26 -11.23 2.69
N TYR A 243 9.29 -11.73 3.43
CA TYR A 243 8.26 -12.63 2.91
C TYR A 243 7.37 -11.94 1.86
N ILE A 244 6.95 -10.69 2.09
CA ILE A 244 6.22 -9.90 1.09
C ILE A 244 7.04 -9.79 -0.21
N SER A 245 8.34 -9.52 -0.10
CA SER A 245 9.20 -9.41 -1.29
C SER A 245 9.29 -10.72 -2.07
N GLU A 246 9.23 -11.87 -1.39
CA GLU A 246 9.22 -13.20 -2.02
C GLU A 246 7.93 -13.42 -2.81
N ILE A 247 6.76 -13.12 -2.22
CA ILE A 247 5.47 -13.22 -2.90
C ILE A 247 5.44 -12.37 -4.18
N ILE A 248 5.88 -11.12 -4.08
CA ILE A 248 5.91 -10.20 -5.23
C ILE A 248 6.93 -10.65 -6.30
N TYR A 249 8.06 -11.19 -5.87
CA TYR A 249 9.08 -11.70 -6.80
C TYR A 249 8.60 -12.91 -7.59
N ASP A 250 7.88 -13.82 -6.95
CA ASP A 250 7.34 -14.99 -7.61
C ASP A 250 6.29 -14.61 -8.67
N GLU A 251 5.46 -13.60 -8.36
CA GLU A 251 4.53 -13.00 -9.34
C GLU A 251 5.26 -12.39 -10.55
N TYR A 252 6.36 -11.68 -10.30
CA TYR A 252 7.14 -11.05 -11.40
C TYR A 252 7.74 -12.05 -12.39
N LYS A 253 7.97 -13.28 -11.94
CA LYS A 253 8.58 -14.35 -12.78
C LYS A 253 7.58 -15.17 -13.59
N MET A 254 6.30 -15.09 -13.27
CA MET A 254 5.24 -15.79 -14.02
C MET A 254 4.90 -15.07 -15.31
#